data_d63746943cb5d29c3f8159cd66bbbc43
#
_entry.id   d63746943cb5d29c3f8159cd66bbbc43
#
_cell.length_a   1.000
_cell.length_b   1.000
_cell.length_c   1.000
_cell.angle_alpha   90.00
_cell.angle_beta   90.00
_cell.angle_gamma   90.00
#
_symmetry.space_group_name_H-M   'P 1'
#
loop_
_entity.id
_entity.type
_entity.pdbx_description
1 polymer ?
#
loop_
_entity_poly.entity_id
_entity_poly.type
_entity_poly.pdbx_seq_one_letter_code
_entity_poly.pdbx_strand_id
1 'polypeptide(L)'
;DISTPRGVIPKNIIKFGEVNRTNDFLERSFTIVNEGQSSLFIRKVESSSSAIRAIVEQGAELKPGETLKITVRLYPAYIGDSDLPFTGRITLTTNDMLQPMKLIRVNAIPVW
;
A
#
# COMPACT_ATOMS: atom_id res chain seq x y z
N ASP A 1 13.00 -21.47 9.81
CA ASP A 1 14.05 -20.74 10.52
C ASP A 1 13.49 -19.54 11.24
N ILE A 2 13.81 -19.43 12.53
CA ILE A 2 13.28 -18.37 13.38
C ILE A 2 13.98 -17.01 13.17
N SER A 3 15.08 -16.97 12.44
CA SER A 3 15.84 -15.74 12.25
C SER A 3 15.54 -15.07 10.92
N THR A 4 14.36 -15.30 10.34
CA THR A 4 13.94 -14.66 9.09
C THR A 4 13.03 -13.46 9.35
N PRO A 5 13.04 -12.45 8.46
CA PRO A 5 12.08 -11.37 8.54
C PRO A 5 10.70 -11.84 8.10
N ARG A 6 9.66 -11.22 8.67
CA ARG A 6 8.29 -11.57 8.30
C ARG A 6 7.41 -10.33 8.36
N GLY A 7 6.94 -9.86 7.20
CA GLY A 7 6.06 -8.71 7.12
C GLY A 7 4.60 -9.12 7.14
N VAL A 8 3.83 -8.50 8.03
CA VAL A 8 2.39 -8.74 8.16
C VAL A 8 1.66 -7.41 7.97
N ILE A 9 0.67 -7.43 7.09
CA ILE A 9 -0.20 -6.28 6.84
C ILE A 9 -1.59 -6.65 7.35
N PRO A 10 -2.01 -6.12 8.52
CA PRO A 10 -3.31 -6.51 9.11
C PRO A 10 -4.50 -6.19 8.23
N LYS A 11 -4.43 -5.09 7.48
CA LYS A 11 -5.48 -4.70 6.54
C LYS A 11 -4.87 -4.44 5.18
N ASN A 12 -5.10 -5.37 4.25
CA ASN A 12 -4.54 -5.28 2.90
C ASN A 12 -5.54 -4.74 1.87
N ILE A 13 -6.65 -4.18 2.33
CA ILE A 13 -7.64 -3.54 1.46
C ILE A 13 -7.87 -2.12 1.97
N ILE A 14 -7.69 -1.15 1.09
CA ILE A 14 -7.93 0.26 1.38
C ILE A 14 -9.16 0.71 0.62
N LYS A 15 -10.18 1.17 1.35
CA LYS A 15 -11.42 1.66 0.77
C LYS A 15 -11.49 3.17 0.93
N PHE A 16 -11.46 3.89 -0.18
CA PHE A 16 -11.65 5.34 -0.17
C PHE A 16 -13.14 5.71 -0.12
N GLY A 17 -14.01 4.77 -0.50
CA GLY A 17 -15.44 5.05 -0.58
C GLY A 17 -15.75 5.97 -1.74
N GLU A 18 -16.78 6.81 -1.60
CA GLU A 18 -17.13 7.78 -2.62
C GLU A 18 -16.08 8.88 -2.69
N VAL A 19 -15.58 9.15 -3.90
CA VAL A 19 -14.50 10.10 -4.14
C VAL A 19 -14.99 11.15 -5.13
N ASN A 20 -14.96 12.42 -4.72
CA ASN A 20 -15.32 13.52 -5.62
C ASN A 20 -14.17 13.76 -6.60
N ARG A 21 -14.49 13.76 -7.90
CA ARG A 21 -13.50 13.91 -8.96
C ARG A 21 -12.84 15.28 -8.99
N THR A 22 -13.41 16.26 -8.31
CA THR A 22 -12.85 17.62 -8.24
C THR A 22 -11.80 17.78 -7.14
N ASN A 23 -11.66 16.79 -6.26
CA ASN A 23 -10.62 16.82 -5.22
C ASN A 23 -9.24 16.64 -5.84
N ASP A 24 -8.24 17.34 -5.30
CA ASP A 24 -6.86 17.20 -5.74
C ASP A 24 -6.33 15.81 -5.44
N PHE A 25 -6.47 15.38 -4.18
CA PHE A 25 -6.11 14.03 -3.75
C PHE A 25 -6.78 13.71 -2.43
N LEU A 26 -6.86 12.41 -2.13
CA LEU A 26 -7.29 11.90 -0.83
C LEU A 26 -6.21 10.98 -0.29
N GLU A 27 -6.15 10.86 1.04
CA GLU A 27 -5.13 10.04 1.70
C GLU A 27 -5.78 9.00 2.60
N ARG A 28 -5.23 7.81 2.58
CA ARG A 28 -5.50 6.73 3.53
C ARG A 28 -4.16 6.10 3.88
N SER A 29 -4.15 5.26 4.90
CA SER A 29 -2.91 4.61 5.29
C SER A 29 -3.17 3.15 5.66
N PHE A 30 -2.11 2.36 5.56
CA PHE A 30 -2.08 1.02 6.09
C PHE A 30 -0.76 0.81 6.84
N THR A 31 -0.69 -0.25 7.61
CA THR A 31 0.52 -0.55 8.39
C THR A 31 1.09 -1.89 7.99
N ILE A 32 2.41 -2.00 8.11
CA ILE A 32 3.10 -3.27 7.99
C ILE A 32 3.93 -3.48 9.26
N VAL A 33 3.87 -4.69 9.80
CA VAL A 33 4.55 -5.06 11.04
C VAL A 33 5.57 -6.14 10.72
N ASN A 34 6.77 -6.02 11.29
CA ASN A 34 7.74 -7.09 11.19
C ASN A 34 7.55 -8.04 12.37
N GLU A 35 6.94 -9.20 12.11
CA GLU A 35 6.75 -10.25 13.12
C GLU A 35 7.82 -11.31 13.07
N GLY A 36 8.88 -11.08 12.32
CA GLY A 36 10.00 -11.99 12.22
C GLY A 36 11.07 -11.73 13.27
N GLN A 37 12.21 -12.39 13.10
CA GLN A 37 13.33 -12.34 14.02
C GLN A 37 14.52 -11.54 13.50
N SER A 38 14.44 -11.06 12.27
CA SER A 38 15.48 -10.21 11.68
C SER A 38 14.84 -9.03 10.95
N SER A 39 15.66 -8.07 10.54
CA SER A 39 15.16 -6.83 9.91
C SER A 39 14.42 -7.10 8.60
N LEU A 40 13.28 -6.45 8.44
CA LEU A 40 12.50 -6.46 7.21
C LEU A 40 12.81 -5.21 6.42
N PHE A 41 13.16 -5.38 5.14
CA PHE A 41 13.46 -4.26 4.25
C PHE A 41 12.42 -4.16 3.16
N ILE A 42 11.93 -2.95 2.92
CA ILE A 42 11.05 -2.66 1.79
C ILE A 42 11.93 -2.25 0.63
N ARG A 43 12.07 -3.13 -0.36
CA ARG A 43 13.01 -2.95 -1.47
C ARG A 43 12.40 -2.22 -2.65
N LYS A 44 11.10 -2.40 -2.87
CA LYS A 44 10.43 -1.84 -4.04
C LYS A 44 8.96 -1.60 -3.74
N VAL A 45 8.41 -0.52 -4.29
CA VAL A 45 6.99 -0.18 -4.19
C VAL A 45 6.48 0.14 -5.58
N GLU A 46 5.43 -0.58 -5.98
CA GLU A 46 4.82 -0.37 -7.29
C GLU A 46 3.32 -0.19 -7.15
N SER A 47 2.75 0.68 -7.98
CA SER A 47 1.29 0.83 -8.07
C SER A 47 0.83 0.46 -9.47
N SER A 48 -0.37 -0.11 -9.58
CA SER A 48 -0.93 -0.53 -10.86
C SER A 48 -1.50 0.62 -11.68
N SER A 49 -1.66 1.79 -11.07
CA SER A 49 -2.27 2.95 -11.71
C SER A 49 -1.62 4.23 -11.24
N SER A 50 -1.54 5.22 -12.13
CA SER A 50 -1.07 6.55 -11.76
C SER A 50 -2.04 7.29 -10.84
N ALA A 51 -3.27 6.79 -10.69
CA ALA A 51 -4.24 7.37 -9.78
C ALA A 51 -3.91 7.12 -8.31
N ILE A 52 -3.10 6.11 -8.02
CA ILE A 52 -2.72 5.78 -6.64
C ILE A 52 -1.21 5.81 -6.48
N ARG A 53 -0.77 6.26 -5.30
CA ARG A 53 0.65 6.34 -4.99
C ARG A 53 0.87 6.02 -3.52
N ALA A 54 1.73 5.06 -3.26
CA ALA A 54 2.16 4.75 -1.90
C ALA A 54 3.38 5.60 -1.57
N ILE A 55 3.34 6.26 -0.43
CA ILE A 55 4.44 7.11 0.03
C ILE A 55 5.19 6.35 1.11
N VAL A 56 6.33 5.80 0.71
CA VAL A 56 7.21 5.07 1.61
C VAL A 56 8.64 5.27 1.15
N GLU A 57 9.53 5.37 2.12
CA GLU A 57 10.94 5.52 1.82
C GLU A 57 11.50 4.20 1.28
N GLN A 58 12.16 4.28 0.12
CA GLN A 58 12.79 3.11 -0.48
C GLN A 58 13.94 2.64 0.41
N GLY A 59 13.99 1.33 0.67
CA GLY A 59 14.99 0.77 1.56
C GLY A 59 14.64 0.90 3.03
N ALA A 60 13.38 1.26 3.35
CA ALA A 60 12.94 1.37 4.73
C ALA A 60 13.16 0.05 5.47
N GLU A 61 13.69 0.15 6.67
CA GLU A 61 13.99 -1.00 7.52
C GLU A 61 13.06 -1.04 8.72
N LEU A 62 12.49 -2.22 8.99
CA LEU A 62 11.74 -2.49 10.21
C LEU A 62 12.48 -3.56 11.00
N LYS A 63 12.89 -3.20 12.21
CA LYS A 63 13.45 -4.18 13.14
C LYS A 63 12.34 -5.09 13.66
N PRO A 64 12.67 -6.24 14.22
CA PRO A 64 11.66 -7.14 14.78
C PRO A 64 10.73 -6.42 15.74
N GLY A 65 9.42 -6.57 15.53
CA GLY A 65 8.38 -5.93 16.33
C GLY A 65 8.01 -4.52 15.91
N GLU A 66 8.73 -3.90 14.99
CA GLU A 66 8.43 -2.54 14.55
C GLU A 66 7.27 -2.51 13.55
N THR A 67 6.55 -1.40 13.57
CA THR A 67 5.44 -1.13 12.67
C THR A 67 5.74 0.10 11.85
N LEU A 68 5.47 0.04 10.55
CA LEU A 68 5.59 1.18 9.66
C LEU A 68 4.22 1.54 9.09
N LYS A 69 3.87 2.82 9.18
CA LYS A 69 2.65 3.35 8.57
C LYS A 69 2.99 3.85 7.17
N ILE A 70 2.25 3.36 6.17
CA ILE A 70 2.44 3.74 4.77
C ILE A 70 1.22 4.51 4.31
N THR A 71 1.43 5.73 3.81
CA THR A 71 0.36 6.59 3.30
C THR A 71 0.11 6.30 1.84
N VAL A 72 -1.16 6.18 1.47
CA VAL A 72 -1.59 5.99 0.09
C VAL A 72 -2.39 7.20 -0.34
N ARG A 73 -1.98 7.83 -1.43
CA ARG A 73 -2.72 8.94 -2.04
C ARG A 73 -3.48 8.47 -3.26
N LEU A 74 -4.72 8.94 -3.37
CA LEU A 74 -5.56 8.73 -4.52
C LEU A 74 -5.75 10.07 -5.22
N TYR A 75 -5.44 10.12 -6.51
CA TYR A 75 -5.60 11.32 -7.34
C TYR A 75 -6.80 11.10 -8.27
N PRO A 76 -7.98 11.67 -7.94
CA PRO A 76 -9.20 11.42 -8.72
C PRO A 76 -9.09 11.78 -10.20
N ALA A 77 -8.28 12.78 -10.52
CA ALA A 77 -8.10 13.21 -11.91
C ALA A 77 -7.55 12.11 -12.82
N TYR A 78 -6.85 11.13 -12.25
CA TYR A 78 -6.24 10.05 -13.03
C TYR A 78 -7.06 8.77 -13.07
N ILE A 79 -8.25 8.76 -12.44
CA ILE A 79 -9.14 7.59 -12.50
C ILE A 79 -9.76 7.44 -13.88
N GLY A 80 -9.95 8.54 -14.59
CA GLY A 80 -10.61 8.56 -15.88
C GLY A 80 -12.07 8.93 -15.77
N ASP A 81 -12.79 8.85 -16.89
CA ASP A 81 -14.18 9.31 -16.99
C ASP A 81 -15.21 8.21 -16.71
N SER A 82 -14.75 7.03 -16.36
CA SER A 82 -15.66 5.90 -16.08
C SER A 82 -16.45 6.13 -14.79
N ASP A 83 -17.73 5.74 -14.81
CA ASP A 83 -18.57 5.74 -13.61
C ASP A 83 -18.42 4.45 -12.82
N LEU A 84 -17.63 3.51 -13.33
CA LEU A 84 -17.39 2.24 -12.66
C LEU A 84 -16.47 2.42 -11.44
N PRO A 85 -16.61 1.57 -10.42
CA PRO A 85 -15.70 1.61 -9.28
C PRO A 85 -14.26 1.44 -9.72
N PHE A 86 -13.37 2.23 -9.12
CA PHE A 86 -11.94 2.13 -9.37
C PHE A 86 -11.35 1.04 -8.48
N THR A 87 -10.53 0.18 -9.07
CA THR A 87 -9.78 -0.84 -8.33
C THR A 87 -8.32 -0.76 -8.77
N GLY A 88 -7.44 -0.57 -7.79
CA GLY A 88 -6.01 -0.53 -8.02
C GLY A 88 -5.28 -1.45 -7.06
N ARG A 89 -3.97 -1.58 -7.27
CA ARG A 89 -3.11 -2.42 -6.44
C ARG A 89 -1.81 -1.73 -6.15
N ILE A 90 -1.30 -1.98 -4.95
CA ILE A 90 0.05 -1.57 -4.57
C ILE A 90 0.80 -2.84 -4.19
N THR A 91 1.98 -3.02 -4.76
CA THR A 91 2.83 -4.17 -4.48
C THR A 91 4.08 -3.70 -3.75
N LEU A 92 4.30 -4.23 -2.57
CA LEU A 92 5.53 -4.03 -1.81
C LEU A 92 6.41 -5.25 -1.97
N THR A 93 7.64 -5.06 -2.45
CA THR A 93 8.62 -6.12 -2.52
C THR A 93 9.55 -6.01 -1.31
N THR A 94 9.66 -7.09 -0.56
CA THR A 94 10.42 -7.13 0.70
C THR A 94 11.40 -8.29 0.68
N ASN A 95 12.19 -8.40 1.74
CA ASN A 95 13.06 -9.55 1.94
C ASN A 95 12.43 -10.67 2.79
N ASP A 96 11.09 -10.64 2.94
CA ASP A 96 10.36 -11.73 3.59
C ASP A 96 10.45 -12.97 2.70
N MET A 97 11.07 -14.02 3.19
CA MET A 97 11.33 -15.20 2.38
C MET A 97 10.10 -16.05 2.12
N LEU A 98 9.09 -15.97 2.99
CA LEU A 98 7.86 -16.72 2.82
C LEU A 98 6.90 -16.02 1.85
N GLN A 99 6.88 -14.70 1.84
CA GLN A 99 6.01 -13.93 0.99
C GLN A 99 6.69 -12.59 0.66
N PRO A 100 7.64 -12.61 -0.29
CA PRO A 100 8.41 -11.39 -0.60
C PRO A 100 7.58 -10.27 -1.19
N MET A 101 6.53 -10.58 -1.95
CA MET A 101 5.68 -9.57 -2.56
C MET A 101 4.37 -9.47 -1.79
N LYS A 102 4.08 -8.28 -1.26
CA LYS A 102 2.86 -7.99 -0.49
C LYS A 102 1.92 -7.18 -1.35
N LEU A 103 0.67 -7.63 -1.45
CA LEU A 103 -0.34 -6.98 -2.28
C LEU A 103 -1.35 -6.23 -1.41
N ILE A 104 -1.57 -4.96 -1.73
CA ILE A 104 -2.58 -4.13 -1.09
C ILE A 104 -3.55 -3.68 -2.18
N ARG A 105 -4.85 -3.91 -1.96
CA ARG A 105 -5.90 -3.51 -2.89
C ARG A 105 -6.46 -2.16 -2.49
N VAL A 106 -6.75 -1.32 -3.49
CA VAL A 106 -7.29 0.01 -3.29
C VAL A 106 -8.58 0.13 -4.08
N ASN A 107 -9.66 0.51 -3.39
CA ASN A 107 -10.97 0.65 -4.01
C ASN A 107 -11.50 2.07 -3.81
N ALA A 108 -12.15 2.62 -4.83
CA ALA A 108 -12.80 3.92 -4.76
C ALA A 108 -14.01 3.94 -5.69
N ILE A 109 -15.01 4.76 -5.32
CA ILE A 109 -16.22 4.98 -6.14
C ILE A 109 -16.20 6.43 -6.59
N PRO A 110 -15.84 6.70 -7.87
CA PRO A 110 -15.79 8.09 -8.33
C PRO A 110 -17.20 8.67 -8.45
N VAL A 111 -17.35 9.90 -7.98
CA VAL A 111 -18.60 10.65 -8.10
C VAL A 111 -18.30 12.05 -8.63
N TRP A 112 -19.30 12.67 -9.28
CA TRP A 112 -19.16 14.03 -9.82
C TRP A 112 -19.62 15.08 -8.83
#